data_97fd2d3f6a422c5927b5451ffba372f7
#
_entry.id   97fd2d3f6a422c5927b5451ffba372f7
#
_cell.length_a   1.000
_cell.length_b   1.000
_cell.length_c   1.000
_cell.angle_alpha   90.00
_cell.angle_beta   90.00
_cell.angle_gamma   90.00
#
_symmetry.space_group_name_H-M   'P 1'
#
loop_
_entity.id
_entity.type
_entity.pdbx_description
1 polymer ?
#
loop_
_entity_poly.entity_id
_entity_poly.type
_entity_poly.pdbx_seq_one_letter_code
_entity_poly.pdbx_strand_id
1 'polypeptide(L)'
;MIVEKIFIGGWFQRTTLHLSEAFDFLRYGKSQLNLDAEKLKEYHRGLGLTDVKYKIDGMEVLELKTEAKISISIFEDGLITLSADEPVEVTPETLNKNLEFLSEYYEKRFSPALSYLFSLGAPVPKELANIKTVYPYFFVFDDASREEIREFLGMIETEKYLEIEGDGYELFRGDRYYIVNRRGISLDTTKSFIEEQIFLKEFKAQLHRYLNIHRIVWKKIDLVKEKKQIKGRDVAKVRGQVESYAKTINLIEARMSQMGTYLATREKIAHKDSRLAPFLKTLEYRYEAMTDTLNYSENLWHMTKNHVESALTLLSELHQEATNSSIENLTMVMVIGVGASIIQVLEMETVPNMVGYIALVAMVIFGFIGVKVIRWRAENTAYDYSGVDYDTKIE
;
A
#
# COMPACT_ATOMS: atom_id res chain seq x y z
N MET A 1 -10.01 2.57 -40.57
CA MET A 1 -10.54 2.75 -39.19
C MET A 1 -9.66 3.74 -38.45
N ILE A 2 -10.25 4.67 -37.70
CA ILE A 2 -9.52 5.70 -36.94
C ILE A 2 -9.90 5.56 -35.47
N VAL A 3 -8.88 5.44 -34.58
CA VAL A 3 -9.06 5.67 -33.17
C VAL A 3 -8.99 7.16 -32.91
N GLU A 4 -10.07 7.72 -32.41
CA GLU A 4 -10.17 9.17 -32.19
C GLU A 4 -9.26 9.63 -31.05
N LYS A 5 -9.19 8.81 -29.96
CA LYS A 5 -8.37 9.10 -28.80
C LYS A 5 -7.96 7.85 -28.05
N ILE A 6 -6.74 7.85 -27.51
CA ILE A 6 -6.24 6.77 -26.67
C ILE A 6 -6.01 7.35 -25.29
N PHE A 7 -6.54 6.66 -24.25
CA PHE A 7 -6.31 7.02 -22.86
C PHE A 7 -5.58 5.90 -22.13
N ILE A 8 -4.74 6.30 -21.20
CA ILE A 8 -4.12 5.46 -20.18
C ILE A 8 -4.23 6.16 -18.84
N GLY A 9 -4.32 5.44 -17.76
CA GLY A 9 -4.34 6.09 -16.46
C GLY A 9 -4.20 5.10 -15.31
N GLY A 10 -4.06 5.66 -14.14
CA GLY A 10 -3.95 4.92 -12.89
C GLY A 10 -4.46 5.75 -11.73
N TRP A 11 -4.76 5.08 -10.64
CA TRP A 11 -5.16 5.72 -9.41
C TRP A 11 -4.13 5.43 -8.32
N PHE A 12 -3.59 6.50 -7.75
CA PHE A 12 -2.57 6.47 -6.69
C PHE A 12 -3.16 7.12 -5.46
N GLN A 13 -3.54 6.32 -4.49
CA GLN A 13 -4.08 6.81 -3.24
C GLN A 13 -3.10 7.83 -2.61
N ARG A 14 -3.52 9.08 -2.55
CA ARG A 14 -2.74 10.16 -1.95
C ARG A 14 -2.79 10.07 -0.44
N THR A 15 -1.69 10.44 0.19
CA THR A 15 -1.59 10.40 1.65
C THR A 15 -1.39 11.78 2.29
N THR A 16 -0.76 12.75 1.63
CA THR A 16 -0.36 13.99 2.32
C THR A 16 -0.17 15.23 1.44
N LEU A 17 -0.06 15.11 0.12
CA LEU A 17 0.27 16.27 -0.71
C LEU A 17 -0.99 16.91 -1.30
N HIS A 18 -1.17 18.21 -1.10
CA HIS A 18 -2.24 18.98 -1.74
C HIS A 18 -1.97 19.19 -3.24
N LEU A 19 -3.03 19.29 -4.03
CA LEU A 19 -2.89 19.46 -5.47
C LEU A 19 -2.24 20.80 -5.82
N SER A 20 -2.37 21.81 -4.95
CA SER A 20 -1.69 23.11 -5.05
C SER A 20 -0.17 23.00 -5.08
N GLU A 21 0.43 22.09 -4.29
CA GLU A 21 1.88 21.88 -4.30
C GLU A 21 2.35 21.21 -5.60
N ALA A 22 1.53 20.27 -6.11
CA ALA A 22 1.78 19.70 -7.44
C ALA A 22 1.64 20.76 -8.53
N PHE A 23 0.70 21.70 -8.40
CA PHE A 23 0.54 22.83 -9.32
C PHE A 23 1.79 23.73 -9.36
N ASP A 24 2.33 24.11 -8.21
CA ASP A 24 3.51 24.96 -8.14
C ASP A 24 4.73 24.29 -8.81
N PHE A 25 4.90 22.98 -8.60
CA PHE A 25 5.94 22.23 -9.28
C PHE A 25 5.70 22.15 -10.80
N LEU A 26 4.48 21.76 -11.21
CA LEU A 26 4.17 21.56 -12.62
C LEU A 26 4.11 22.86 -13.44
N ARG A 27 3.72 23.97 -12.79
CA ARG A 27 3.63 25.29 -13.45
C ARG A 27 4.96 26.02 -13.46
N TYR A 28 5.73 25.97 -12.34
CA TYR A 28 6.87 26.85 -12.12
C TYR A 28 8.19 26.09 -11.87
N GLY A 29 8.18 24.76 -11.80
CA GLY A 29 9.35 23.97 -11.45
C GLY A 29 9.84 24.22 -10.00
N LYS A 30 8.94 24.60 -9.10
CA LYS A 30 9.25 24.97 -7.71
C LYS A 30 8.41 24.14 -6.74
N SER A 31 8.90 23.95 -5.52
CA SER A 31 8.14 23.32 -4.44
C SER A 31 8.49 24.03 -3.13
N GLN A 32 7.54 24.07 -2.21
CA GLN A 32 7.76 24.53 -0.82
C GLN A 32 8.37 23.43 0.06
N LEU A 33 8.40 22.19 -0.46
CA LEU A 33 9.00 21.05 0.22
C LEU A 33 10.53 21.14 0.20
N ASN A 34 11.18 20.55 1.20
CA ASN A 34 12.64 20.50 1.29
C ASN A 34 13.24 19.50 0.29
N LEU A 35 13.14 19.81 -1.00
CA LEU A 35 13.63 19.04 -2.13
C LEU A 35 14.76 19.79 -2.83
N ASP A 36 15.62 19.05 -3.53
CA ASP A 36 16.69 19.63 -4.33
C ASP A 36 16.11 20.41 -5.52
N ALA A 37 16.36 21.72 -5.53
CA ALA A 37 15.82 22.65 -6.52
C ALA A 37 16.33 22.38 -7.94
N GLU A 38 17.56 21.89 -8.10
CA GLU A 38 18.12 21.59 -9.44
C GLU A 38 17.48 20.33 -10.03
N LYS A 39 17.27 19.30 -9.22
CA LYS A 39 16.52 18.11 -9.62
C LYS A 39 15.06 18.42 -9.97
N LEU A 40 14.40 19.30 -9.19
CA LEU A 40 13.04 19.74 -9.51
C LEU A 40 12.98 20.41 -10.88
N LYS A 41 13.94 21.31 -11.18
CA LYS A 41 14.02 21.97 -12.47
C LYS A 41 14.34 20.99 -13.62
N GLU A 42 15.16 19.98 -13.36
CA GLU A 42 15.49 18.93 -14.33
C GLU A 42 14.23 18.12 -14.67
N TYR A 43 13.50 17.64 -13.67
CA TYR A 43 12.26 16.91 -13.86
C TYR A 43 11.21 17.78 -14.56
N HIS A 44 11.01 19.02 -14.13
CA HIS A 44 10.07 19.93 -14.74
C HIS A 44 10.36 20.16 -16.23
N ARG A 45 11.62 20.40 -16.60
CA ARG A 45 12.04 20.52 -18.02
C ARG A 45 11.79 19.23 -18.79
N GLY A 46 12.08 18.07 -18.18
CA GLY A 46 11.87 16.76 -18.80
C GLY A 46 10.40 16.45 -19.12
N LEU A 47 9.45 17.10 -18.43
CA LEU A 47 8.02 16.93 -18.70
C LEU A 47 7.57 17.62 -20.00
N GLY A 48 8.26 18.68 -20.48
CA GLY A 48 7.89 19.41 -21.68
C GLY A 48 6.46 19.97 -21.61
N LEU A 49 6.08 20.57 -20.48
CA LEU A 49 4.73 21.12 -20.29
C LEU A 49 4.57 22.44 -21.04
N THR A 50 3.48 22.57 -21.80
CA THR A 50 3.12 23.80 -22.54
C THR A 50 2.02 24.59 -21.85
N ASP A 51 1.09 23.92 -21.18
CA ASP A 51 -0.01 24.55 -20.44
C ASP A 51 -0.31 23.78 -19.15
N VAL A 52 -0.61 24.50 -18.07
CA VAL A 52 -0.97 23.94 -16.77
C VAL A 52 -2.13 24.77 -16.23
N LYS A 53 -3.29 24.13 -16.06
CA LYS A 53 -4.52 24.72 -15.54
C LYS A 53 -4.95 24.03 -14.27
N TYR A 54 -5.32 24.83 -13.28
CA TYR A 54 -5.98 24.36 -12.08
C TYR A 54 -7.48 24.64 -12.19
N LYS A 55 -8.30 23.63 -12.00
CA LYS A 55 -9.76 23.72 -12.06
C LYS A 55 -10.39 23.11 -10.82
N ILE A 56 -11.56 23.63 -10.47
CA ILE A 56 -12.43 23.07 -9.43
C ILE A 56 -13.77 22.80 -10.12
N ASP A 57 -14.02 21.54 -10.46
CA ASP A 57 -15.27 21.09 -11.07
C ASP A 57 -15.80 19.88 -10.27
N GLY A 58 -16.43 20.17 -9.14
CA GLY A 58 -16.83 19.15 -8.16
C GLY A 58 -15.66 18.55 -7.37
N MET A 59 -14.51 18.38 -8.01
CA MET A 59 -13.23 17.93 -7.46
C MET A 59 -12.11 18.81 -8.02
N GLU A 60 -11.05 19.03 -7.25
CA GLU A 60 -9.87 19.71 -7.75
C GLU A 60 -9.17 18.88 -8.83
N VAL A 61 -8.81 19.50 -9.95
CA VAL A 61 -8.10 18.85 -11.05
C VAL A 61 -7.05 19.77 -11.66
N LEU A 62 -5.88 19.21 -11.94
CA LEU A 62 -4.85 19.81 -12.77
C LEU A 62 -4.95 19.24 -14.18
N GLU A 63 -5.16 20.13 -15.16
CA GLU A 63 -5.08 19.78 -16.57
C GLU A 63 -3.77 20.30 -17.15
N LEU A 64 -3.03 19.41 -17.78
CA LEU A 64 -1.72 19.68 -18.36
C LEU A 64 -1.75 19.36 -19.86
N LYS A 65 -1.00 20.14 -20.63
CA LYS A 65 -0.67 19.82 -22.02
C LYS A 65 0.83 19.80 -22.20
N THR A 66 1.30 18.92 -23.07
CA THR A 66 2.73 18.75 -23.36
C THR A 66 3.07 19.09 -24.81
N GLU A 67 4.34 19.43 -25.09
CA GLU A 67 4.88 19.56 -26.42
C GLU A 67 4.70 18.28 -27.27
N ALA A 68 4.69 17.13 -26.58
CA ALA A 68 4.48 15.82 -27.18
C ALA A 68 3.01 15.52 -27.52
N LYS A 69 2.10 16.53 -27.45
CA LYS A 69 0.66 16.39 -27.68
C LYS A 69 -0.02 15.34 -26.83
N ILE A 70 0.38 15.29 -25.59
CA ILE A 70 -0.27 14.48 -24.55
C ILE A 70 -1.02 15.44 -23.63
N SER A 71 -2.29 15.16 -23.40
CA SER A 71 -3.10 15.80 -22.35
C SER A 71 -3.11 14.93 -21.10
N ILE A 72 -2.92 15.56 -19.94
CA ILE A 72 -2.85 14.86 -18.65
C ILE A 72 -3.86 15.52 -17.72
N SER A 73 -4.62 14.70 -16.97
CA SER A 73 -5.45 15.16 -15.87
C SER A 73 -4.97 14.51 -14.55
N ILE A 74 -4.81 15.32 -13.50
CA ILE A 74 -4.45 14.86 -12.14
C ILE A 74 -5.53 15.34 -11.20
N PHE A 75 -6.21 14.41 -10.54
CA PHE A 75 -7.29 14.72 -9.60
C PHE A 75 -6.79 14.70 -8.15
N GLU A 76 -7.47 15.42 -7.27
CA GLU A 76 -7.12 15.51 -5.86
C GLU A 76 -7.14 14.16 -5.12
N ASP A 77 -7.95 13.22 -5.57
CA ASP A 77 -8.02 11.86 -5.02
C ASP A 77 -6.89 10.93 -5.50
N GLY A 78 -6.04 11.43 -6.41
CA GLY A 78 -4.89 10.70 -6.95
C GLY A 78 -5.17 9.94 -8.25
N LEU A 79 -6.33 10.14 -8.91
CA LEU A 79 -6.51 9.67 -10.27
C LEU A 79 -5.64 10.49 -11.21
N ILE A 80 -4.92 9.79 -12.08
CA ILE A 80 -4.11 10.38 -13.15
C ILE A 80 -4.51 9.73 -14.45
N THR A 81 -4.82 10.55 -15.46
CA THR A 81 -5.11 10.10 -16.82
C THR A 81 -4.26 10.83 -17.82
N LEU A 82 -3.78 10.11 -18.83
CA LEU A 82 -3.05 10.63 -19.96
C LEU A 82 -3.80 10.28 -21.23
N SER A 83 -3.82 11.17 -22.19
CA SER A 83 -4.38 10.89 -23.51
C SER A 83 -3.51 11.44 -24.63
N ALA A 84 -3.40 10.69 -25.74
CA ALA A 84 -2.87 11.23 -26.98
C ALA A 84 -3.90 12.16 -27.61
N ASP A 85 -3.47 13.37 -28.00
CA ASP A 85 -4.39 14.40 -28.55
C ASP A 85 -4.66 14.24 -30.05
N GLU A 86 -3.86 13.44 -30.76
CA GLU A 86 -4.02 13.19 -32.19
C GLU A 86 -4.77 11.88 -32.45
N PRO A 87 -5.72 11.88 -33.42
CA PRO A 87 -6.33 10.66 -33.91
C PRO A 87 -5.28 9.71 -34.50
N VAL A 88 -5.47 8.42 -34.33
CA VAL A 88 -4.55 7.40 -34.81
C VAL A 88 -5.19 6.54 -35.89
N GLU A 89 -4.59 6.50 -37.07
CA GLU A 89 -4.97 5.51 -38.07
C GLU A 89 -4.56 4.11 -37.61
N VAL A 90 -5.51 3.18 -37.63
CA VAL A 90 -5.32 1.85 -37.00
C VAL A 90 -4.58 0.96 -37.96
N THR A 91 -3.30 0.74 -37.65
CA THR A 91 -2.51 -0.38 -38.09
C THR A 91 -1.80 -0.97 -36.85
N PRO A 92 -1.42 -2.27 -36.85
CA PRO A 92 -0.70 -2.85 -35.70
C PRO A 92 0.55 -2.04 -35.32
N GLU A 93 1.25 -1.50 -36.31
CA GLU A 93 2.48 -0.74 -36.11
C GLU A 93 2.20 0.65 -35.48
N THR A 94 1.24 1.41 -36.03
CA THR A 94 0.89 2.73 -35.49
C THR A 94 0.30 2.65 -34.10
N LEU A 95 -0.51 1.61 -33.84
CA LEU A 95 -1.10 1.38 -32.53
C LEU A 95 -0.03 1.08 -31.48
N ASN A 96 0.84 0.12 -31.73
CA ASN A 96 1.92 -0.25 -30.79
C ASN A 96 2.84 0.96 -30.52
N LYS A 97 3.21 1.70 -31.55
CA LYS A 97 4.02 2.92 -31.39
C LYS A 97 3.38 3.96 -30.47
N ASN A 98 2.06 4.20 -30.60
CA ASN A 98 1.35 5.14 -29.74
C ASN A 98 1.21 4.61 -28.30
N LEU A 99 0.97 3.33 -28.12
CA LEU A 99 0.90 2.71 -26.79
C LEU A 99 2.26 2.76 -26.08
N GLU A 100 3.35 2.43 -26.78
CA GLU A 100 4.71 2.55 -26.25
C GLU A 100 5.04 3.99 -25.92
N PHE A 101 4.70 4.93 -26.78
CA PHE A 101 4.94 6.35 -26.57
C PHE A 101 4.25 6.88 -25.29
N LEU A 102 2.97 6.57 -25.08
CA LEU A 102 2.25 6.95 -23.88
C LEU A 102 2.83 6.29 -22.62
N SER A 103 3.14 4.99 -22.70
CA SER A 103 3.76 4.27 -21.61
C SER A 103 5.13 4.82 -21.25
N GLU A 104 5.99 5.07 -22.25
CA GLU A 104 7.32 5.61 -22.02
C GLU A 104 7.29 7.02 -21.44
N TYR A 105 6.40 7.89 -21.95
CA TYR A 105 6.22 9.21 -21.37
C TYR A 105 5.82 9.11 -19.89
N TYR A 106 4.85 8.25 -19.58
CA TYR A 106 4.41 8.02 -18.23
C TYR A 106 5.55 7.46 -17.34
N GLU A 107 6.18 6.37 -17.75
CA GLU A 107 7.16 5.65 -16.92
C GLU A 107 8.51 6.35 -16.80
N LYS A 108 8.98 6.98 -17.90
CA LYS A 108 10.33 7.57 -17.94
C LYS A 108 10.36 9.07 -17.59
N ARG A 109 9.24 9.79 -17.72
CA ARG A 109 9.19 11.24 -17.49
C ARG A 109 8.25 11.62 -16.36
N PHE A 110 6.97 11.26 -16.50
CA PHE A 110 5.92 11.75 -15.60
C PHE A 110 5.96 11.10 -14.24
N SER A 111 5.96 9.77 -14.15
CA SER A 111 5.99 9.02 -12.89
C SER A 111 7.23 9.30 -12.04
N PRO A 112 8.47 9.39 -12.59
CA PRO A 112 9.65 9.76 -11.80
C PRO A 112 9.56 11.18 -11.22
N ALA A 113 9.03 12.14 -12.00
CA ALA A 113 8.90 13.52 -11.56
C ALA A 113 7.91 13.64 -10.39
N LEU A 114 6.74 13.01 -10.49
CA LEU A 114 5.77 12.94 -9.39
C LEU A 114 6.30 12.15 -8.20
N SER A 115 6.95 11.02 -8.43
CA SER A 115 7.54 10.21 -7.35
C SER A 115 8.59 10.99 -6.57
N TYR A 116 9.37 11.84 -7.25
CA TYR A 116 10.33 12.70 -6.58
C TYR A 116 9.63 13.78 -5.74
N LEU A 117 8.58 14.42 -6.25
CA LEU A 117 7.77 15.38 -5.51
C LEU A 117 7.13 14.74 -4.26
N PHE A 118 6.67 13.49 -4.39
CA PHE A 118 6.03 12.73 -3.31
C PHE A 118 7.02 11.98 -2.40
N SER A 119 8.34 12.06 -2.64
CA SER A 119 9.35 11.27 -1.92
C SER A 119 9.44 11.58 -0.42
N LEU A 120 8.98 12.74 0.01
CA LEU A 120 8.89 13.13 1.43
C LEU A 120 7.63 12.59 2.13
N GLY A 121 6.76 11.89 1.40
CA GLY A 121 5.57 11.25 1.97
C GLY A 121 5.89 10.09 2.90
N ALA A 122 4.86 9.59 3.60
CA ALA A 122 4.99 8.44 4.49
C ALA A 122 5.57 7.22 3.74
N PRO A 123 6.53 6.50 4.34
CA PRO A 123 7.14 5.35 3.70
C PRO A 123 6.08 4.27 3.39
N VAL A 124 6.12 3.77 2.17
CA VAL A 124 5.25 2.68 1.74
C VAL A 124 5.84 1.37 2.28
N PRO A 125 5.06 0.51 2.95
CA PRO A 125 5.51 -0.81 3.36
C PRO A 125 6.09 -1.60 2.18
N LYS A 126 7.14 -2.40 2.43
CA LYS A 126 7.79 -3.21 1.38
C LYS A 126 6.81 -4.10 0.62
N GLU A 127 5.81 -4.59 1.30
CA GLU A 127 4.73 -5.41 0.76
C GLU A 127 3.88 -4.66 -0.27
N LEU A 128 3.78 -3.34 -0.16
CA LEU A 128 3.04 -2.47 -1.08
C LEU A 128 3.92 -1.88 -2.19
N ALA A 129 5.23 -1.77 -1.97
CA ALA A 129 6.15 -1.09 -2.87
C ALA A 129 6.47 -1.88 -4.16
N ASN A 130 6.35 -3.21 -4.14
CA ASN A 130 6.82 -4.09 -5.23
C ASN A 130 5.71 -4.52 -6.21
N ILE A 131 4.59 -3.83 -6.25
CA ILE A 131 3.46 -4.24 -7.08
C ILE A 131 3.53 -3.49 -8.42
N LYS A 132 3.76 -4.24 -9.50
CA LYS A 132 3.63 -3.68 -10.87
C LYS A 132 2.18 -3.27 -11.10
N THR A 133 1.97 -2.02 -11.42
CA THR A 133 0.67 -1.50 -11.81
C THR A 133 0.53 -1.72 -13.32
N VAL A 134 -0.54 -2.38 -13.73
CA VAL A 134 -0.88 -2.54 -15.15
C VAL A 134 -1.98 -1.54 -15.44
N TYR A 135 -1.66 -0.52 -16.20
CA TYR A 135 -2.60 0.52 -16.55
C TYR A 135 -3.53 0.06 -17.67
N PRO A 136 -4.84 0.34 -17.57
CA PRO A 136 -5.77 0.04 -18.64
C PRO A 136 -5.61 1.04 -19.79
N TYR A 137 -5.68 0.56 -21.03
CA TYR A 137 -5.78 1.38 -22.22
C TYR A 137 -7.23 1.48 -22.65
N PHE A 138 -7.67 2.71 -22.97
CA PHE A 138 -8.99 2.99 -23.53
C PHE A 138 -8.85 3.55 -24.92
N PHE A 139 -9.53 2.93 -25.87
CA PHE A 139 -9.63 3.39 -27.25
C PHE A 139 -11.00 3.96 -27.48
N VAL A 140 -11.06 5.18 -28.00
CA VAL A 140 -12.32 5.87 -28.32
C VAL A 140 -12.51 5.84 -29.81
N PHE A 141 -13.67 5.35 -30.23
CA PHE A 141 -14.14 5.41 -31.62
C PHE A 141 -15.37 6.30 -31.70
N ASP A 142 -15.59 6.88 -32.86
CA ASP A 142 -16.75 7.68 -33.19
C ASP A 142 -17.60 6.93 -34.22
N ASP A 143 -18.70 6.33 -33.74
CA ASP A 143 -19.68 5.59 -34.55
C ASP A 143 -19.10 4.49 -35.46
N ALA A 144 -18.10 3.75 -34.91
CA ALA A 144 -17.52 2.60 -35.61
C ALA A 144 -18.54 1.47 -35.72
N SER A 145 -18.50 0.77 -36.84
CA SER A 145 -19.34 -0.42 -37.07
C SER A 145 -18.90 -1.58 -36.19
N ARG A 146 -19.80 -2.57 -35.96
CA ARG A 146 -19.46 -3.76 -35.19
C ARG A 146 -18.39 -4.60 -35.88
N GLU A 147 -18.30 -4.56 -37.20
CA GLU A 147 -17.27 -5.22 -38.00
C GLU A 147 -15.90 -4.60 -37.72
N GLU A 148 -15.81 -3.26 -37.76
CA GLU A 148 -14.57 -2.54 -37.45
C GLU A 148 -14.10 -2.78 -36.02
N ILE A 149 -15.00 -2.76 -35.03
CA ILE A 149 -14.66 -3.08 -33.64
C ILE A 149 -14.15 -4.53 -33.50
N ARG A 150 -14.75 -5.48 -34.22
CA ARG A 150 -14.32 -6.88 -34.20
C ARG A 150 -12.95 -7.05 -34.84
N GLU A 151 -12.69 -6.38 -35.98
CA GLU A 151 -11.37 -6.33 -36.61
C GLU A 151 -10.32 -5.75 -35.67
N PHE A 152 -10.64 -4.63 -35.00
CA PHE A 152 -9.76 -4.00 -34.02
C PHE A 152 -9.43 -4.93 -32.84
N LEU A 153 -10.42 -5.62 -32.28
CA LEU A 153 -10.20 -6.60 -31.20
C LEU A 153 -9.26 -7.72 -31.62
N GLY A 154 -9.36 -8.17 -32.89
CA GLY A 154 -8.43 -9.13 -33.47
C GLY A 154 -7.00 -8.59 -33.56
N MET A 155 -6.82 -7.32 -33.94
CA MET A 155 -5.50 -6.70 -34.05
C MET A 155 -4.78 -6.56 -32.69
N ILE A 156 -5.51 -6.27 -31.61
CA ILE A 156 -4.94 -6.10 -30.27
C ILE A 156 -4.85 -7.42 -29.48
N GLU A 157 -5.17 -8.56 -30.13
CA GLU A 157 -5.12 -9.89 -29.54
C GLU A 157 -5.81 -9.98 -28.16
N THR A 158 -6.96 -9.32 -28.04
CA THR A 158 -7.71 -9.23 -26.79
C THR A 158 -9.01 -10.01 -26.88
N GLU A 159 -9.23 -10.91 -25.92
CA GLU A 159 -10.53 -11.54 -25.74
C GLU A 159 -11.50 -10.57 -25.05
N LYS A 160 -12.64 -10.36 -25.69
CA LYS A 160 -13.74 -9.61 -25.11
C LYS A 160 -14.48 -10.46 -24.11
N TYR A 161 -14.52 -10.04 -22.85
CA TYR A 161 -15.28 -10.74 -21.82
C TYR A 161 -16.57 -10.02 -21.40
N LEU A 162 -16.76 -8.76 -21.77
CA LEU A 162 -17.98 -8.01 -21.47
C LEU A 162 -18.27 -6.98 -22.55
N GLU A 163 -19.52 -6.90 -22.94
CA GLU A 163 -20.08 -5.88 -23.82
C GLU A 163 -21.24 -5.20 -23.09
N ILE A 164 -21.25 -3.89 -23.07
CA ILE A 164 -22.33 -3.08 -22.51
C ILE A 164 -22.79 -2.13 -23.58
N GLU A 165 -24.07 -2.18 -23.91
CA GLU A 165 -24.74 -1.23 -24.79
C GLU A 165 -25.53 -0.24 -23.93
N GLY A 166 -25.25 1.04 -24.10
CA GLY A 166 -25.91 2.14 -23.39
C GLY A 166 -26.55 3.11 -24.34
N ASP A 167 -27.10 4.18 -23.78
CA ASP A 167 -27.71 5.25 -24.58
C ASP A 167 -26.63 6.11 -25.21
N GLY A 168 -26.41 5.90 -26.52
CA GLY A 168 -25.41 6.63 -27.31
C GLY A 168 -23.96 6.14 -27.12
N TYR A 169 -23.73 4.93 -26.60
CA TYR A 169 -22.40 4.33 -26.54
C TYR A 169 -22.43 2.79 -26.48
N GLU A 170 -21.31 2.21 -26.89
CA GLU A 170 -20.99 0.80 -26.64
C GLU A 170 -19.66 0.72 -25.90
N LEU A 171 -19.58 -0.11 -24.87
CA LEU A 171 -18.35 -0.37 -24.12
C LEU A 171 -17.98 -1.84 -24.26
N PHE A 172 -16.80 -2.10 -24.81
CA PHE A 172 -16.22 -3.44 -24.89
C PHE A 172 -15.06 -3.51 -23.88
N ARG A 173 -15.06 -4.54 -23.06
CA ARG A 173 -14.06 -4.73 -21.99
C ARG A 173 -13.26 -6.00 -22.25
N GLY A 174 -11.98 -5.83 -22.38
CA GLY A 174 -10.99 -6.89 -22.36
C GLY A 174 -10.15 -6.82 -21.08
N ASP A 175 -9.08 -7.59 -21.05
CA ASP A 175 -8.22 -7.70 -19.88
C ASP A 175 -7.40 -6.40 -19.63
N ARG A 176 -6.68 -5.93 -20.64
CA ARG A 176 -5.87 -4.71 -20.60
C ARG A 176 -6.47 -3.56 -21.40
N TYR A 177 -7.35 -3.86 -22.33
CA TYR A 177 -7.88 -2.94 -23.30
C TYR A 177 -9.37 -2.77 -23.15
N TYR A 178 -9.82 -1.54 -23.30
CA TYR A 178 -11.21 -1.15 -23.28
C TYR A 178 -11.51 -0.34 -24.53
N ILE A 179 -12.66 -0.54 -25.13
CA ILE A 179 -13.10 0.23 -26.31
C ILE A 179 -14.38 0.92 -25.91
N VAL A 180 -14.42 2.23 -26.14
CA VAL A 180 -15.63 3.06 -26.03
C VAL A 180 -15.98 3.52 -27.44
N ASN A 181 -17.03 2.97 -28.02
CA ASN A 181 -17.59 3.41 -29.27
C ASN A 181 -18.74 4.37 -28.98
N ARG A 182 -18.53 5.67 -29.21
CA ARG A 182 -19.51 6.70 -28.96
C ARG A 182 -20.44 6.86 -30.17
N ARG A 183 -21.72 7.10 -29.91
CA ARG A 183 -22.75 7.32 -30.92
C ARG A 183 -23.51 8.60 -30.58
N GLY A 184 -22.96 9.74 -30.97
CA GLY A 184 -23.55 11.05 -30.70
C GLY A 184 -23.27 11.65 -29.32
N ILE A 185 -22.52 10.94 -28.43
CA ILE A 185 -22.04 11.49 -27.17
C ILE A 185 -20.78 12.33 -27.43
N SER A 186 -20.63 13.45 -26.71
CA SER A 186 -19.45 14.31 -26.85
C SER A 186 -18.16 13.64 -26.32
N LEU A 187 -17.01 14.05 -26.88
CA LEU A 187 -15.72 13.53 -26.45
C LEU A 187 -15.44 13.88 -24.97
N ASP A 188 -15.88 15.05 -24.47
CA ASP A 188 -15.72 15.47 -23.08
C ASP A 188 -16.53 14.57 -22.15
N THR A 189 -17.77 14.24 -22.51
CA THR A 189 -18.62 13.29 -21.80
C THR A 189 -17.97 11.90 -21.75
N THR A 190 -17.44 11.44 -22.88
CA THR A 190 -16.72 10.17 -22.97
C THR A 190 -15.44 10.18 -22.13
N LYS A 191 -14.69 11.29 -22.10
CA LYS A 191 -13.51 11.46 -21.23
C LYS A 191 -13.90 11.31 -19.77
N SER A 192 -14.92 12.00 -19.29
CA SER A 192 -15.39 11.90 -17.90
C SER A 192 -15.77 10.46 -17.53
N PHE A 193 -16.44 9.75 -18.43
CA PHE A 193 -16.76 8.34 -18.24
C PHE A 193 -15.52 7.45 -18.17
N ILE A 194 -14.53 7.66 -19.03
CA ILE A 194 -13.28 6.89 -19.03
C ILE A 194 -12.51 7.13 -17.72
N GLU A 195 -12.47 8.36 -17.24
CA GLU A 195 -11.85 8.73 -15.97
C GLU A 195 -12.48 7.94 -14.80
N GLU A 196 -13.81 7.86 -14.74
CA GLU A 196 -14.51 7.03 -13.77
C GLU A 196 -14.23 5.53 -13.95
N GLN A 197 -14.17 5.04 -15.18
CA GLN A 197 -13.83 3.63 -15.45
C GLN A 197 -12.40 3.28 -15.02
N ILE A 198 -11.42 4.17 -15.25
CA ILE A 198 -10.04 3.99 -14.79
C ILE A 198 -10.01 3.97 -13.27
N PHE A 199 -10.65 4.94 -12.61
CA PHE A 199 -10.73 4.98 -11.16
C PHE A 199 -11.29 3.67 -10.58
N LEU A 200 -12.46 3.25 -11.02
CA LEU A 200 -13.12 2.04 -10.51
C LEU A 200 -12.32 0.76 -10.77
N LYS A 201 -11.61 0.68 -11.92
CA LYS A 201 -10.74 -0.46 -12.21
C LYS A 201 -9.55 -0.50 -11.26
N GLU A 202 -8.86 0.62 -11.10
CA GLU A 202 -7.68 0.71 -10.24
C GLU A 202 -8.04 0.60 -8.75
N PHE A 203 -9.18 1.14 -8.35
CA PHE A 203 -9.73 0.97 -7.01
C PHE A 203 -9.93 -0.52 -6.68
N LYS A 204 -10.58 -1.28 -7.60
CA LYS A 204 -10.72 -2.72 -7.48
C LYS A 204 -9.37 -3.43 -7.40
N ALA A 205 -8.44 -3.05 -8.26
CA ALA A 205 -7.09 -3.63 -8.26
C ALA A 205 -6.39 -3.39 -6.92
N GLN A 206 -6.55 -2.21 -6.32
CA GLN A 206 -5.99 -1.88 -5.01
C GLN A 206 -6.60 -2.73 -3.89
N LEU A 207 -7.93 -2.92 -3.88
CA LEU A 207 -8.58 -3.82 -2.92
C LEU A 207 -8.05 -5.26 -3.03
N HIS A 208 -7.91 -5.78 -4.26
CA HIS A 208 -7.32 -7.10 -4.46
C HIS A 208 -5.88 -7.20 -3.95
N ARG A 209 -5.08 -6.14 -4.09
CA ARG A 209 -3.73 -6.08 -3.52
C ARG A 209 -3.78 -6.19 -2.00
N TYR A 210 -4.66 -5.44 -1.34
CA TYR A 210 -4.83 -5.52 0.11
C TYR A 210 -5.29 -6.90 0.57
N LEU A 211 -6.19 -7.56 -0.15
CA LEU A 211 -6.60 -8.94 0.13
C LEU A 211 -5.44 -9.94 -0.04
N ASN A 212 -4.58 -9.75 -1.03
CA ASN A 212 -3.39 -10.59 -1.19
C ASN A 212 -2.38 -10.39 -0.05
N ILE A 213 -2.17 -9.14 0.39
CA ILE A 213 -1.31 -8.85 1.54
C ILE A 213 -1.91 -9.45 2.80
N HIS A 214 -3.23 -9.37 2.98
CA HIS A 214 -3.94 -10.00 4.08
C HIS A 214 -3.59 -11.49 4.18
N ARG A 215 -3.67 -12.24 3.08
CA ARG A 215 -3.29 -13.66 3.04
C ARG A 215 -1.85 -13.91 3.50
N ILE A 216 -0.92 -13.06 3.07
CA ILE A 216 0.50 -13.17 3.44
C ILE A 216 0.69 -12.90 4.93
N VAL A 217 0.09 -11.84 5.45
CA VAL A 217 0.17 -11.45 6.86
C VAL A 217 -0.45 -12.54 7.74
N TRP A 218 -1.66 -12.99 7.39
CA TRP A 218 -2.36 -14.06 8.10
C TRP A 218 -1.50 -15.31 8.22
N LYS A 219 -0.97 -15.81 7.10
CA LYS A 219 -0.10 -17.00 7.09
C LYS A 219 1.15 -16.82 7.96
N LYS A 220 1.74 -15.61 7.99
CA LYS A 220 2.90 -15.33 8.85
C LYS A 220 2.54 -15.34 10.33
N ILE A 221 1.35 -14.89 10.69
CA ILE A 221 0.85 -14.93 12.08
C ILE A 221 0.57 -16.37 12.50
N ASP A 222 -0.07 -17.15 11.65
CA ASP A 222 -0.32 -18.57 11.91
C ASP A 222 0.99 -19.34 12.16
N LEU A 223 2.03 -19.11 11.36
CA LEU A 223 3.35 -19.71 11.58
C LEU A 223 3.98 -19.33 12.94
N VAL A 224 3.64 -18.16 13.49
CA VAL A 224 4.06 -17.79 14.85
C VAL A 224 3.26 -18.58 15.87
N LYS A 225 1.96 -18.77 15.68
CA LYS A 225 1.06 -19.50 16.56
C LYS A 225 1.30 -21.02 16.57
N GLU A 226 1.64 -21.59 15.40
CA GLU A 226 1.96 -23.01 15.30
C GLU A 226 3.20 -23.42 16.11
N LYS A 227 4.03 -22.47 16.52
CA LYS A 227 5.12 -22.71 17.44
C LYS A 227 4.54 -22.94 18.85
N LYS A 228 4.27 -24.19 19.20
CA LYS A 228 3.77 -24.56 20.53
C LYS A 228 4.63 -24.08 21.68
N GLN A 229 5.92 -23.81 21.42
CA GLN A 229 6.87 -23.34 22.42
C GLN A 229 7.82 -22.30 21.84
N ILE A 230 8.07 -21.23 22.58
CA ILE A 230 9.02 -20.17 22.22
C ILE A 230 10.08 -20.12 23.33
N LYS A 231 11.35 -20.16 22.95
CA LYS A 231 12.46 -19.99 23.90
C LYS A 231 12.55 -18.55 24.36
N GLY A 232 12.84 -18.30 25.62
CA GLY A 232 12.92 -16.94 26.19
C GLY A 232 13.76 -15.97 25.36
N ARG A 233 14.90 -16.42 24.80
CA ARG A 233 15.76 -15.63 23.92
C ARG A 233 15.09 -15.18 22.61
N ASP A 234 14.08 -15.93 22.14
CA ASP A 234 13.41 -15.70 20.85
C ASP A 234 12.15 -14.85 20.99
N VAL A 235 11.61 -14.72 22.24
CA VAL A 235 10.37 -13.97 22.53
C VAL A 235 10.46 -12.53 22.03
N ALA A 236 11.53 -11.81 22.37
CA ALA A 236 11.71 -10.42 21.94
C ALA A 236 11.77 -10.29 20.41
N LYS A 237 12.40 -11.23 19.71
CA LYS A 237 12.48 -11.24 18.26
C LYS A 237 11.13 -11.48 17.60
N VAL A 238 10.38 -12.46 18.11
CA VAL A 238 9.04 -12.79 17.61
C VAL A 238 8.08 -11.64 17.87
N ARG A 239 8.12 -11.03 19.07
CA ARG A 239 7.35 -9.83 19.41
C ARG A 239 7.62 -8.69 18.41
N GLY A 240 8.89 -8.36 18.13
CA GLY A 240 9.26 -7.33 17.17
C GLY A 240 8.74 -7.61 15.75
N GLN A 241 8.67 -8.88 15.35
CA GLN A 241 8.06 -9.26 14.06
C GLN A 241 6.55 -9.01 14.06
N VAL A 242 5.83 -9.40 15.12
CA VAL A 242 4.39 -9.19 15.24
C VAL A 242 4.05 -7.70 15.35
N GLU A 243 4.85 -6.90 16.07
CA GLU A 243 4.73 -5.44 16.11
C GLU A 243 4.88 -4.80 14.71
N SER A 244 5.77 -5.32 13.89
CA SER A 244 5.92 -4.86 12.50
C SER A 244 4.66 -5.17 11.67
N TYR A 245 4.02 -6.32 11.88
CA TYR A 245 2.74 -6.63 11.22
C TYR A 245 1.63 -5.72 11.71
N ALA A 246 1.54 -5.44 13.02
CA ALA A 246 0.56 -4.49 13.56
C ALA A 246 0.68 -3.10 12.92
N LYS A 247 1.90 -2.58 12.75
CA LYS A 247 2.13 -1.30 12.06
C LYS A 247 1.66 -1.33 10.60
N THR A 248 1.93 -2.43 9.88
CA THR A 248 1.48 -2.60 8.49
C THR A 248 -0.04 -2.65 8.41
N ILE A 249 -0.71 -3.37 9.32
CA ILE A 249 -2.17 -3.48 9.39
C ILE A 249 -2.79 -2.10 9.63
N ASN A 250 -2.33 -1.37 10.65
CA ASN A 250 -2.84 -0.04 10.95
C ASN A 250 -2.73 0.93 9.76
N LEU A 251 -1.63 0.86 9.01
CA LEU A 251 -1.45 1.66 7.81
C LEU A 251 -2.44 1.28 6.70
N ILE A 252 -2.70 -0.01 6.52
CA ILE A 252 -3.66 -0.50 5.52
C ILE A 252 -5.09 -0.11 5.91
N GLU A 253 -5.49 -0.26 7.18
CA GLU A 253 -6.80 0.20 7.67
C GLU A 253 -7.00 1.70 7.41
N ALA A 254 -6.02 2.54 7.77
CA ALA A 254 -6.09 3.98 7.51
C ALA A 254 -6.25 4.30 6.01
N ARG A 255 -5.55 3.57 5.15
CA ARG A 255 -5.68 3.72 3.70
C ARG A 255 -7.03 3.27 3.17
N MET A 256 -7.58 2.17 3.68
CA MET A 256 -8.90 1.68 3.26
C MET A 256 -10.01 2.65 3.67
N SER A 257 -9.95 3.20 4.89
CA SER A 257 -10.88 4.24 5.34
C SER A 257 -10.85 5.47 4.42
N GLN A 258 -9.65 5.88 4.00
CA GLN A 258 -9.48 6.97 3.03
C GLN A 258 -10.04 6.61 1.64
N MET A 259 -9.87 5.37 1.20
CA MET A 259 -10.46 4.87 -0.05
C MET A 259 -11.98 4.98 -0.03
N GLY A 260 -12.64 4.65 1.09
CA GLY A 260 -14.09 4.80 1.26
C GLY A 260 -14.55 6.24 1.06
N THR A 261 -13.81 7.19 1.59
CA THR A 261 -14.10 8.62 1.40
C THR A 261 -14.01 9.03 -0.08
N TYR A 262 -12.99 8.60 -0.80
CA TYR A 262 -12.84 8.92 -2.22
C TYR A 262 -13.91 8.24 -3.07
N LEU A 263 -14.25 6.98 -2.79
CA LEU A 263 -15.31 6.25 -3.50
C LEU A 263 -16.65 6.97 -3.36
N ALA A 264 -17.05 7.32 -2.14
CA ALA A 264 -18.29 8.03 -1.87
C ALA A 264 -18.33 9.45 -2.47
N THR A 265 -17.19 10.13 -2.51
CA THR A 265 -17.09 11.47 -3.12
C THR A 265 -17.29 11.39 -4.64
N ARG A 266 -16.60 10.45 -5.31
CA ARG A 266 -16.75 10.25 -6.75
C ARG A 266 -18.16 9.81 -7.14
N GLU A 267 -18.75 8.90 -6.41
CA GLU A 267 -20.13 8.48 -6.62
C GLU A 267 -21.09 9.69 -6.57
N LYS A 268 -20.96 10.55 -5.55
CA LYS A 268 -21.78 11.78 -5.45
C LYS A 268 -21.54 12.75 -6.61
N ILE A 269 -20.31 12.88 -7.09
CA ILE A 269 -19.97 13.72 -8.24
C ILE A 269 -20.58 13.11 -9.50
N ALA A 270 -20.44 11.80 -9.72
CA ALA A 270 -21.00 11.12 -10.87
C ALA A 270 -22.52 11.28 -10.97
N HIS A 271 -23.24 11.26 -9.83
CA HIS A 271 -24.69 11.53 -9.81
C HIS A 271 -25.07 12.99 -10.11
N LYS A 272 -24.20 13.94 -9.81
CA LYS A 272 -24.46 15.37 -10.04
C LYS A 272 -24.02 15.86 -11.40
N ASP A 273 -23.04 15.21 -12.01
CA ASP A 273 -22.51 15.59 -13.31
C ASP A 273 -23.45 15.16 -14.44
N SER A 274 -24.13 16.12 -15.02
CA SER A 274 -25.06 15.86 -16.14
C SER A 274 -24.40 15.21 -17.37
N ARG A 275 -23.08 15.36 -17.52
CA ARG A 275 -22.31 14.69 -18.58
C ARG A 275 -22.31 13.17 -18.39
N LEU A 276 -22.34 12.69 -17.16
CA LEU A 276 -22.35 11.26 -16.83
C LEU A 276 -23.74 10.62 -16.87
N ALA A 277 -24.82 11.41 -17.08
CA ALA A 277 -26.18 10.90 -17.11
C ALA A 277 -26.38 9.66 -18.02
N PRO A 278 -25.83 9.58 -19.25
CA PRO A 278 -25.98 8.39 -20.09
C PRO A 278 -25.33 7.13 -19.52
N PHE A 279 -24.35 7.29 -18.63
CA PHE A 279 -23.55 6.21 -18.07
C PHE A 279 -23.95 5.81 -16.64
N LEU A 280 -24.86 6.53 -16.00
CA LEU A 280 -25.19 6.38 -14.58
C LEU A 280 -25.52 4.94 -14.21
N LYS A 281 -26.39 4.29 -14.96
CA LYS A 281 -26.77 2.89 -14.68
C LYS A 281 -25.58 1.93 -14.64
N THR A 282 -24.59 2.16 -15.52
CA THR A 282 -23.37 1.35 -15.55
C THR A 282 -22.44 1.67 -14.39
N LEU A 283 -22.39 2.94 -13.97
CA LEU A 283 -21.54 3.41 -12.88
C LEU A 283 -22.09 3.01 -11.53
N GLU A 284 -23.41 3.18 -11.27
CA GLU A 284 -24.08 2.85 -10.01
C GLU A 284 -23.80 1.42 -9.58
N TYR A 285 -24.06 0.45 -10.45
CA TYR A 285 -23.77 -0.96 -10.15
C TYR A 285 -22.30 -1.19 -9.77
N ARG A 286 -21.38 -0.47 -10.41
CA ARG A 286 -19.95 -0.61 -10.11
C ARG A 286 -19.55 0.05 -8.80
N TYR A 287 -20.13 1.21 -8.47
CA TYR A 287 -19.92 1.88 -7.18
C TYR A 287 -20.42 1.01 -6.03
N GLU A 288 -21.63 0.47 -6.14
CA GLU A 288 -22.21 -0.45 -5.16
C GLU A 288 -21.29 -1.68 -4.95
N ALA A 289 -20.91 -2.36 -6.02
CA ALA A 289 -20.03 -3.52 -5.94
C ALA A 289 -18.63 -3.18 -5.33
N MET A 290 -18.12 -1.98 -5.54
CA MET A 290 -16.85 -1.54 -4.92
C MET A 290 -17.04 -1.23 -3.44
N THR A 291 -18.16 -0.63 -3.04
CA THR A 291 -18.51 -0.37 -1.65
C THR A 291 -18.61 -1.66 -0.86
N ASP A 292 -19.30 -2.67 -1.40
CA ASP A 292 -19.43 -3.99 -0.76
C ASP A 292 -18.07 -4.68 -0.61
N THR A 293 -17.25 -4.63 -1.66
CA THR A 293 -15.91 -5.23 -1.62
C THR A 293 -14.99 -4.51 -0.61
N LEU A 294 -15.11 -3.20 -0.49
CA LEU A 294 -14.36 -2.41 0.48
C LEU A 294 -14.79 -2.78 1.91
N ASN A 295 -16.10 -2.79 2.21
CA ASN A 295 -16.64 -3.14 3.50
C ASN A 295 -16.21 -4.57 3.92
N TYR A 296 -16.26 -5.51 3.00
CA TYR A 296 -15.75 -6.87 3.24
C TYR A 296 -14.25 -6.87 3.58
N SER A 297 -13.46 -6.12 2.83
CA SER A 297 -12.01 -6.01 3.05
C SER A 297 -11.68 -5.36 4.39
N GLU A 298 -12.39 -4.29 4.77
CA GLU A 298 -12.24 -3.61 6.07
C GLU A 298 -12.51 -4.56 7.23
N ASN A 299 -13.60 -5.34 7.15
CA ASN A 299 -13.94 -6.33 8.17
C ASN A 299 -12.85 -7.39 8.33
N LEU A 300 -12.30 -7.90 7.22
CA LEU A 300 -11.19 -8.87 7.26
C LEU A 300 -9.95 -8.29 7.95
N TRP A 301 -9.58 -7.05 7.62
CA TRP A 301 -8.42 -6.40 8.21
C TRP A 301 -8.65 -6.09 9.69
N HIS A 302 -9.85 -5.69 10.09
CA HIS A 302 -10.20 -5.49 11.49
C HIS A 302 -10.09 -6.79 12.30
N MET A 303 -10.59 -7.91 11.77
CA MET A 303 -10.41 -9.24 12.40
C MET A 303 -8.93 -9.58 12.55
N THR A 304 -8.12 -9.33 11.51
CA THR A 304 -6.68 -9.60 11.54
C THR A 304 -5.95 -8.73 12.56
N LYS A 305 -6.35 -7.48 12.71
CA LYS A 305 -5.82 -6.57 13.73
C LYS A 305 -6.06 -7.11 15.14
N ASN A 306 -7.31 -7.47 15.44
CA ASN A 306 -7.66 -8.03 16.75
C ASN A 306 -6.86 -9.30 17.05
N HIS A 307 -6.63 -10.13 16.03
CA HIS A 307 -5.83 -11.34 16.16
C HIS A 307 -4.35 -11.06 16.45
N VAL A 308 -3.77 -10.06 15.81
CA VAL A 308 -2.39 -9.60 16.05
C VAL A 308 -2.26 -8.96 17.43
N GLU A 309 -3.22 -8.15 17.85
CA GLU A 309 -3.22 -7.52 19.18
C GLU A 309 -3.28 -8.57 20.30
N SER A 310 -4.11 -9.60 20.13
CA SER A 310 -4.15 -10.75 21.07
C SER A 310 -2.80 -11.47 21.12
N ALA A 311 -2.16 -11.70 19.97
CA ALA A 311 -0.83 -12.32 19.93
C ALA A 311 0.25 -11.43 20.59
N LEU A 312 0.17 -10.11 20.42
CA LEU A 312 1.09 -9.17 21.08
C LEU A 312 0.92 -9.14 22.59
N THR A 313 -0.32 -9.22 23.09
CA THR A 313 -0.61 -9.29 24.53
C THR A 313 0.03 -10.52 25.13
N LEU A 314 -0.19 -11.71 24.55
CA LEU A 314 0.44 -12.94 24.98
C LEU A 314 1.97 -12.89 24.98
N LEU A 315 2.56 -12.39 23.87
CA LEU A 315 4.02 -12.26 23.77
C LEU A 315 4.57 -11.27 24.81
N SER A 316 3.79 -10.26 25.18
CA SER A 316 4.17 -9.31 26.22
C SER A 316 4.13 -9.95 27.60
N GLU A 317 3.14 -10.77 27.91
CA GLU A 317 3.04 -11.55 29.14
C GLU A 317 4.20 -12.54 29.25
N LEU A 318 4.49 -13.31 28.19
CA LEU A 318 5.64 -14.22 28.17
C LEU A 318 6.97 -13.48 28.32
N HIS A 319 7.11 -12.31 27.74
CA HIS A 319 8.31 -11.49 27.89
C HIS A 319 8.47 -11.00 29.33
N GLN A 320 7.39 -10.58 29.96
CA GLN A 320 7.38 -10.14 31.35
C GLN A 320 7.70 -11.31 32.29
N GLU A 321 7.13 -12.49 32.07
CA GLU A 321 7.42 -13.69 32.84
C GLU A 321 8.90 -14.10 32.74
N ALA A 322 9.45 -14.08 31.48
CA ALA A 322 10.86 -14.36 31.26
C ALA A 322 11.77 -13.35 31.96
N THR A 323 11.36 -12.07 31.99
CA THR A 323 12.11 -11.00 32.65
C THR A 323 12.02 -11.12 34.15
N ASN A 324 10.83 -11.37 34.72
CA ASN A 324 10.61 -11.54 36.15
C ASN A 324 11.38 -12.75 36.70
N SER A 325 11.32 -13.89 36.02
CA SER A 325 12.10 -15.07 36.35
C SER A 325 13.61 -14.79 36.37
N SER A 326 14.09 -13.97 35.42
CA SER A 326 15.49 -13.54 35.40
C SER A 326 15.84 -12.63 36.58
N ILE A 327 14.96 -11.72 36.97
CA ILE A 327 15.14 -10.81 38.12
C ILE A 327 15.10 -11.56 39.42
N GLU A 328 14.13 -12.47 39.64
CA GLU A 328 14.03 -13.30 40.82
C GLU A 328 15.31 -14.15 41.04
N ASN A 329 15.76 -14.77 39.95
CA ASN A 329 17.00 -15.56 40.00
C ASN A 329 18.23 -14.70 40.30
N LEU A 330 18.31 -13.47 39.72
CA LEU A 330 19.41 -12.53 40.00
C LEU A 330 19.38 -12.04 41.44
N THR A 331 18.18 -11.76 41.97
CA THR A 331 17.98 -11.35 43.35
C THR A 331 18.41 -12.46 44.31
N MET A 332 18.07 -13.73 44.01
CA MET A 332 18.48 -14.88 44.82
C MET A 332 20.01 -15.03 44.88
N VAL A 333 20.70 -14.83 43.72
CA VAL A 333 22.17 -14.85 43.68
C VAL A 333 22.78 -13.68 44.45
N MET A 334 22.19 -12.50 44.37
CA MET A 334 22.63 -11.33 45.13
C MET A 334 22.45 -11.54 46.64
N VAL A 335 21.30 -12.08 47.07
CA VAL A 335 21.03 -12.40 48.49
C VAL A 335 22.04 -13.41 49.03
N ILE A 336 22.34 -14.46 48.26
CA ILE A 336 23.37 -15.44 48.65
C ILE A 336 24.75 -14.78 48.70
N GLY A 337 25.09 -13.95 47.73
CA GLY A 337 26.38 -13.24 47.70
C GLY A 337 26.56 -12.26 48.85
N VAL A 338 25.53 -11.48 49.17
CA VAL A 338 25.53 -10.54 50.30
C VAL A 338 25.56 -11.31 51.61
N GLY A 339 24.76 -12.38 51.76
CA GLY A 339 24.77 -13.22 52.96
C GLY A 339 26.14 -13.84 53.23
N ALA A 340 26.81 -14.36 52.20
CA ALA A 340 28.15 -14.90 52.31
C ALA A 340 29.19 -13.80 52.66
N SER A 341 29.04 -12.60 52.13
CA SER A 341 29.92 -11.46 52.46
C SER A 341 29.75 -10.98 53.90
N ILE A 342 28.54 -11.00 54.44
CA ILE A 342 28.27 -10.65 55.85
C ILE A 342 28.88 -11.69 56.78
N ILE A 343 28.74 -12.98 56.49
CA ILE A 343 29.35 -14.06 57.30
C ILE A 343 30.87 -13.89 57.32
N GLN A 344 31.48 -13.59 56.16
CA GLN A 344 32.92 -13.40 56.04
C GLN A 344 33.42 -12.17 56.82
N VAL A 345 32.66 -11.08 56.86
CA VAL A 345 33.00 -9.88 57.66
C VAL A 345 32.87 -10.14 59.15
N LEU A 346 31.91 -10.97 59.58
CA LEU A 346 31.72 -11.31 61.00
C LEU A 346 32.79 -12.29 61.52
N GLU A 347 33.39 -13.10 60.65
CA GLU A 347 34.48 -14.02 61.02
C GLU A 347 35.89 -13.40 60.96
N MET A 348 36.03 -12.19 60.41
CA MET A 348 37.31 -11.50 60.28
C MET A 348 37.63 -10.64 61.51
N GLU A 349 38.04 -11.26 62.62
CA GLU A 349 38.62 -10.54 63.77
C GLU A 349 40.12 -10.22 63.65
N THR A 350 40.83 -10.66 62.62
CA THR A 350 42.23 -10.34 62.42
C THR A 350 42.62 -10.36 60.94
N VAL A 351 43.52 -9.42 60.54
CA VAL A 351 44.23 -9.19 59.28
C VAL A 351 43.94 -10.19 58.13
N PRO A 352 43.66 -9.72 56.94
CA PRO A 352 43.28 -10.58 55.80
C PRO A 352 44.45 -11.49 55.39
N ASN A 353 44.36 -12.76 55.75
CA ASN A 353 45.24 -13.79 55.28
C ASN A 353 45.03 -14.05 53.78
N MET A 354 46.05 -14.50 53.06
CA MET A 354 46.03 -14.83 51.62
C MET A 354 44.84 -15.73 51.28
N VAL A 355 44.38 -16.56 52.21
CA VAL A 355 43.17 -17.40 52.10
C VAL A 355 41.91 -16.57 51.98
N GLY A 356 41.77 -15.43 52.70
CA GLY A 356 40.62 -14.54 52.59
C GLY A 356 40.49 -13.87 51.23
N TYR A 357 41.64 -13.47 50.63
CA TYR A 357 41.63 -12.92 49.24
C TYR A 357 41.25 -14.00 48.23
N ILE A 358 41.74 -15.23 48.36
CA ILE A 358 41.40 -16.34 47.47
C ILE A 358 39.90 -16.66 47.59
N ALA A 359 39.34 -16.66 48.81
CA ALA A 359 37.92 -16.88 49.02
C ALA A 359 37.05 -15.77 48.39
N LEU A 360 37.45 -14.50 48.49
CA LEU A 360 36.77 -13.37 47.91
C LEU A 360 36.77 -13.44 46.37
N VAL A 361 37.94 -13.73 45.78
CA VAL A 361 38.06 -13.93 44.32
C VAL A 361 37.23 -15.12 43.85
N ALA A 362 37.26 -16.24 44.59
CA ALA A 362 36.43 -17.41 44.29
C ALA A 362 34.91 -17.06 44.32
N MET A 363 34.47 -16.28 45.32
CA MET A 363 33.08 -15.86 45.46
C MET A 363 32.63 -14.97 44.32
N VAL A 364 33.46 -14.02 43.85
CA VAL A 364 33.19 -13.19 42.67
C VAL A 364 33.09 -14.07 41.42
N ILE A 365 33.99 -15.04 41.25
CA ILE A 365 33.93 -15.96 40.11
C ILE A 365 32.68 -16.84 40.16
N PHE A 366 32.31 -17.40 41.31
CA PHE A 366 31.08 -18.18 41.49
C PHE A 366 29.83 -17.33 41.25
N GLY A 367 29.79 -16.08 41.72
CA GLY A 367 28.73 -15.13 41.44
C GLY A 367 28.58 -14.88 39.92
N PHE A 368 29.70 -14.66 39.25
CA PHE A 368 29.70 -14.42 37.76
C PHE A 368 29.25 -15.67 36.99
N ILE A 369 29.70 -16.85 37.40
CA ILE A 369 29.26 -18.14 36.83
C ILE A 369 27.76 -18.35 37.09
N GLY A 370 27.32 -18.08 38.32
CA GLY A 370 25.90 -18.19 38.72
C GLY A 370 25.00 -17.32 37.86
N VAL A 371 25.35 -16.04 37.68
CA VAL A 371 24.62 -15.11 36.78
C VAL A 371 24.59 -15.64 35.36
N LYS A 372 25.70 -16.16 34.85
CA LYS A 372 25.80 -16.71 33.50
C LYS A 372 24.94 -17.95 33.29
N VAL A 373 24.92 -18.86 34.28
CA VAL A 373 24.10 -20.08 34.26
C VAL A 373 22.62 -19.75 34.35
N ILE A 374 22.23 -18.79 35.19
CA ILE A 374 20.84 -18.34 35.33
C ILE A 374 20.37 -17.67 34.01
N ARG A 375 21.18 -16.78 33.44
CA ARG A 375 20.88 -16.16 32.16
C ARG A 375 20.74 -17.22 31.06
N TRP A 376 21.67 -18.17 30.98
CA TRP A 376 21.59 -19.26 30.02
C TRP A 376 20.32 -20.10 30.19
N ARG A 377 19.93 -20.38 31.47
CA ARG A 377 18.71 -21.14 31.80
C ARG A 377 17.46 -20.35 31.38
N ALA A 378 17.35 -19.05 31.70
CA ALA A 378 16.24 -18.20 31.33
C ALA A 378 16.11 -18.08 29.79
N GLU A 379 17.23 -17.91 29.08
CA GLU A 379 17.27 -17.82 27.61
C GLU A 379 16.85 -19.14 26.93
N ASN A 380 17.08 -20.30 27.56
CA ASN A 380 16.75 -21.63 27.05
C ASN A 380 15.45 -22.21 27.60
N THR A 381 14.81 -21.58 28.58
CA THR A 381 13.48 -22.00 29.05
C THR A 381 12.49 -21.85 27.92
N ALA A 382 11.76 -22.93 27.62
CA ALA A 382 10.70 -22.93 26.63
C ALA A 382 9.39 -22.55 27.33
N TYR A 383 8.77 -21.48 26.84
CA TYR A 383 7.44 -21.03 27.28
C TYR A 383 6.39 -21.66 26.40
N ASP A 384 5.36 -22.25 27.01
CA ASP A 384 4.26 -22.88 26.29
C ASP A 384 3.32 -21.79 25.76
N TYR A 385 3.07 -21.81 24.46
CA TYR A 385 2.20 -20.88 23.74
C TYR A 385 0.78 -21.46 23.57
N SER A 386 0.54 -22.71 24.00
CA SER A 386 -0.71 -23.45 23.79
C SER A 386 -1.87 -23.01 24.67
N GLY A 387 -1.70 -22.00 25.54
CA GLY A 387 -2.73 -21.54 26.48
C GLY A 387 -3.95 -20.84 25.87
N VAL A 388 -4.05 -20.74 24.53
CA VAL A 388 -5.22 -20.23 23.81
C VAL A 388 -5.69 -21.27 22.80
N ASP A 389 -5.94 -22.45 23.30
CA ASP A 389 -6.79 -23.41 22.57
C ASP A 389 -8.24 -22.88 22.68
N TYR A 390 -8.67 -22.15 21.68
CA TYR A 390 -10.09 -22.04 21.40
C TYR A 390 -10.51 -23.42 20.91
N ASP A 391 -10.91 -24.25 21.87
CA ASP A 391 -11.60 -25.51 21.62
C ASP A 391 -13.00 -25.16 21.06
N THR A 392 -13.03 -24.56 19.88
CA THR A 392 -14.25 -24.48 19.08
C THR A 392 -14.44 -25.83 18.39
N LYS A 393 -14.83 -26.82 19.17
CA LYS A 393 -15.66 -27.90 18.61
C LYS A 393 -16.93 -27.25 18.10
N ILE A 394 -16.95 -26.93 16.81
CA ILE A 394 -18.19 -26.70 16.09
C ILE A 394 -18.82 -28.10 15.98
N GLU A 395 -19.81 -28.37 16.85
CA GLU A 395 -20.77 -29.47 16.67
C GLU A 395 -21.72 -29.13 15.49
#